data_75de78fa8f92b156b166f4d807f7634a
#
_entry.id   75de78fa8f92b156b166f4d807f7634a
#
_cell.length_a   1.000
_cell.length_b   1.000
_cell.length_c   1.000
_cell.angle_alpha   90.00
_cell.angle_beta   90.00
_cell.angle_gamma   90.00
#
_symmetry.space_group_name_H-M   'P 1'
#
loop_
_entity.id
_entity.type
_entity.pdbx_description
1 polymer ?
#
loop_
_entity_poly.entity_id
_entity_poly.type
_entity_poly.pdbx_seq_one_letter_code
_entity_poly.pdbx_strand_id
1 'polypeptide(L)'
;MISRANFLTLLAAAALSSRADGAASGDEIFHVAIFRFAKEHVDDAMSAFHALAPASRKDSGNLRYDVYRGTDDDLEFYIAEHWASQAALAAHERTEAFVRFGQGVLMKHATLHEAVTARPFDVG
;
A
#
# COMPACT_ATOMS: atom_id res chain seq x y z
N MET A 1 -12.42 -9.55 14.59
CA MET A 1 -11.96 -8.85 13.38
C MET A 1 -11.09 -7.67 13.81
N ILE A 2 -9.86 -7.64 13.35
CA ILE A 2 -8.99 -6.50 13.63
C ILE A 2 -9.59 -5.28 12.96
N SER A 3 -9.76 -4.22 13.74
CA SER A 3 -10.24 -2.95 13.22
C SER A 3 -9.24 -2.39 12.19
N ARG A 4 -9.73 -1.95 11.04
CA ARG A 4 -8.89 -1.25 10.06
C ARG A 4 -8.21 -0.04 10.67
N ALA A 5 -8.87 0.61 11.61
CA ALA A 5 -8.30 1.75 12.33
C ALA A 5 -7.05 1.36 13.13
N ASN A 6 -7.05 0.19 13.78
CA ASN A 6 -5.88 -0.28 14.52
C ASN A 6 -4.71 -0.59 13.58
N PHE A 7 -5.00 -1.22 12.44
CA PHE A 7 -3.98 -1.49 11.43
C PHE A 7 -3.38 -0.19 10.88
N LEU A 8 -4.22 0.77 10.54
CA LEU A 8 -3.78 2.07 10.04
C LEU A 8 -2.91 2.81 11.06
N THR A 9 -3.25 2.74 12.35
CA THR A 9 -2.47 3.36 13.41
C THR A 9 -1.06 2.76 13.48
N LEU A 10 -0.93 1.44 13.41
CA LEU A 10 0.36 0.77 13.43
C LEU A 10 1.22 1.15 12.22
N LEU A 11 0.64 1.21 11.04
CA LEU A 11 1.36 1.58 9.82
C LEU A 11 1.76 3.06 9.84
N ALA A 12 0.92 3.93 10.37
CA ALA A 12 1.24 5.34 10.53
C ALA A 12 2.44 5.53 11.47
N ALA A 13 2.51 4.79 12.57
CA ALA A 13 3.65 4.83 13.47
C ALA A 13 4.95 4.37 12.78
N ALA A 14 4.88 3.32 11.97
CA ALA A 14 6.03 2.86 11.19
C ALA A 14 6.49 3.91 10.17
N ALA A 15 5.55 4.59 9.51
CA ALA A 15 5.87 5.66 8.57
C ALA A 15 6.56 6.84 9.27
N LEU A 16 6.10 7.22 10.47
CA LEU A 16 6.73 8.26 11.26
C LEU A 16 8.17 7.90 11.64
N SER A 17 8.42 6.64 11.99
CA SER A 17 9.77 6.17 12.32
C SER A 17 10.71 6.30 11.13
N SER A 18 10.25 6.01 9.91
CA SER A 18 11.09 6.13 8.73
C SER A 18 11.37 7.58 8.33
N ARG A 19 10.59 8.54 8.81
CA ARG A 19 10.78 9.96 8.54
C ARG A 19 11.89 10.59 9.41
N ALA A 20 12.33 9.90 10.47
CA ALA A 20 13.35 10.43 11.36
C ALA A 20 14.66 10.74 10.65
N ASP A 21 14.95 10.09 9.54
CA ASP A 21 16.20 10.21 8.78
C ASP A 21 16.14 11.25 7.66
N GLY A 22 14.97 11.84 7.38
CA GLY A 22 14.79 12.77 6.28
C GLY A 22 14.03 14.01 6.67
N ALA A 23 14.20 15.07 5.89
CA ALA A 23 13.37 16.24 6.02
C ALA A 23 11.92 15.84 5.72
N ALA A 24 11.10 15.80 6.77
CA ALA A 24 9.68 15.59 6.60
C ALA A 24 9.11 16.78 5.85
N SER A 25 8.67 16.57 4.61
CA SER A 25 7.89 17.58 3.93
C SER A 25 6.43 17.42 4.38
N GLY A 26 5.71 18.53 4.52
CA GLY A 26 4.28 18.49 4.80
C GLY A 26 3.46 17.82 3.71
N ASP A 27 4.09 17.46 2.58
CA ASP A 27 3.43 16.89 1.40
C ASP A 27 3.40 15.35 1.41
N GLU A 28 4.09 14.73 2.34
CA GLU A 28 4.16 13.27 2.41
C GLU A 28 2.78 12.66 2.60
N ILE A 29 2.55 11.58 1.86
CA ILE A 29 1.29 10.83 1.88
C ILE A 29 1.57 9.39 2.29
N PHE A 30 0.78 8.90 3.21
CA PHE A 30 0.72 7.50 3.60
C PHE A 30 -0.55 6.89 2.98
N HIS A 31 -0.39 5.80 2.24
CA HIS A 31 -1.50 5.13 1.56
C HIS A 31 -1.53 3.66 1.96
N VAL A 32 -2.68 3.17 2.39
CA VAL A 32 -2.86 1.78 2.77
C VAL A 32 -3.99 1.20 1.95
N ALA A 33 -3.72 0.07 1.31
CA ALA A 33 -4.74 -0.68 0.59
C ALA A 33 -4.94 -2.04 1.27
N ILE A 34 -6.17 -2.47 1.37
CA ILE A 34 -6.56 -3.77 1.94
C ILE A 34 -7.28 -4.54 0.85
N PHE A 35 -6.82 -5.78 0.63
CA PHE A 35 -7.41 -6.69 -0.35
C PHE A 35 -7.75 -8.01 0.32
N ARG A 36 -8.84 -8.60 -0.10
CA ARG A 36 -9.14 -9.99 0.21
C ARG A 36 -9.50 -10.71 -1.09
N PHE A 37 -9.05 -11.96 -1.23
CA PHE A 37 -9.26 -12.74 -2.43
C PHE A 37 -9.96 -14.05 -2.09
N ALA A 38 -10.76 -14.55 -3.05
CA ALA A 38 -11.19 -15.93 -2.99
C ALA A 38 -9.97 -16.85 -3.16
N LYS A 39 -10.05 -18.04 -2.59
CA LYS A 39 -8.92 -18.98 -2.57
C LYS A 39 -8.37 -19.29 -3.96
N GLU A 40 -9.22 -19.41 -4.95
CA GLU A 40 -8.83 -19.71 -6.34
C GLU A 40 -8.04 -18.58 -7.02
N HIS A 41 -8.05 -17.36 -6.47
CA HIS A 41 -7.35 -16.21 -7.04
C HIS A 41 -6.10 -15.78 -6.25
N VAL A 42 -5.80 -16.46 -5.15
CA VAL A 42 -4.67 -16.08 -4.28
C VAL A 42 -3.33 -16.17 -5.01
N ASP A 43 -3.12 -17.23 -5.77
CA ASP A 43 -1.84 -17.41 -6.48
C ASP A 43 -1.61 -16.32 -7.53
N ASP A 44 -2.65 -15.95 -8.26
CA ASP A 44 -2.58 -14.83 -9.21
C ASP A 44 -2.30 -13.51 -8.50
N ALA A 45 -2.94 -13.28 -7.37
CA ALA A 45 -2.71 -12.09 -6.56
C ALA A 45 -1.27 -12.04 -6.05
N MET A 46 -0.74 -13.14 -5.55
CA MET A 46 0.65 -13.20 -5.07
C MET A 46 1.64 -12.91 -6.20
N SER A 47 1.40 -13.46 -7.39
CA SER A 47 2.23 -13.16 -8.56
C SER A 47 2.17 -11.68 -8.93
N ALA A 48 0.99 -11.08 -8.85
CA ALA A 48 0.83 -9.65 -9.12
C ALA A 48 1.57 -8.79 -8.09
N PHE A 49 1.51 -9.14 -6.80
CA PHE A 49 2.28 -8.43 -5.76
C PHE A 49 3.79 -8.54 -6.02
N HIS A 50 4.28 -9.71 -6.40
CA HIS A 50 5.70 -9.91 -6.71
C HIS A 50 6.18 -9.07 -7.91
N ALA A 51 5.29 -8.79 -8.85
CA ALA A 51 5.61 -7.93 -9.99
C ALA A 51 5.45 -6.45 -9.66
N LEU A 52 4.38 -6.09 -8.95
CA LEU A 52 4.02 -4.70 -8.68
C LEU A 52 4.94 -4.03 -7.65
N ALA A 53 5.30 -4.74 -6.57
CA ALA A 53 6.06 -4.13 -5.49
C ALA A 53 7.45 -3.64 -5.93
N PRO A 54 8.27 -4.45 -6.63
CA PRO A 54 9.57 -3.95 -7.10
C PRO A 54 9.44 -2.79 -8.10
N ALA A 55 8.45 -2.83 -8.97
CA ALA A 55 8.20 -1.75 -9.92
C ALA A 55 7.81 -0.47 -9.21
N SER A 56 6.94 -0.56 -8.20
CA SER A 56 6.47 0.58 -7.42
C SER A 56 7.60 1.25 -6.64
N ARG A 57 8.54 0.46 -6.13
CA ARG A 57 9.71 1.01 -5.40
C ARG A 57 10.62 1.84 -6.28
N LYS A 58 10.55 1.68 -7.59
CA LYS A 58 11.33 2.46 -8.56
C LYS A 58 10.60 3.71 -9.04
N ASP A 59 9.34 3.85 -8.71
CA ASP A 59 8.57 5.02 -9.10
C ASP A 59 9.08 6.27 -8.39
N SER A 60 9.13 7.38 -9.11
CA SER A 60 9.57 8.65 -8.56
C SER A 60 8.71 9.06 -7.37
N GLY A 61 9.36 9.42 -6.27
CA GLY A 61 8.68 9.84 -5.05
C GLY A 61 8.20 8.70 -4.17
N ASN A 62 8.46 7.43 -4.52
CA ASN A 62 8.18 6.32 -3.63
C ASN A 62 9.22 6.30 -2.50
N LEU A 63 8.76 6.34 -1.26
CA LEU A 63 9.59 6.27 -0.07
C LEU A 63 9.50 4.88 0.59
N ARG A 64 8.37 4.20 0.42
CA ARG A 64 8.16 2.87 0.97
C ARG A 64 7.02 2.18 0.21
N TYR A 65 7.19 0.89 -0.04
CA TYR A 65 6.15 0.05 -0.63
C TYR A 65 6.31 -1.37 -0.12
N ASP A 66 5.48 -1.76 0.84
CA ASP A 66 5.54 -3.08 1.49
C ASP A 66 4.20 -3.79 1.40
N VAL A 67 4.27 -5.10 1.22
CA VAL A 67 3.10 -5.96 1.15
C VAL A 67 3.10 -6.89 2.36
N TYR A 68 1.96 -7.01 3.01
CA TYR A 68 1.77 -7.87 4.17
C TYR A 68 0.63 -8.86 3.89
N ARG A 69 0.70 -10.00 4.53
CA ARG A 69 -0.35 -11.01 4.47
C ARG A 69 -0.94 -11.20 5.87
N GLY A 70 -2.26 -11.36 5.96
CA GLY A 70 -2.92 -11.59 7.25
C GLY A 70 -2.43 -12.86 7.94
N THR A 71 -2.28 -12.81 9.26
CA THR A 71 -1.92 -13.96 10.07
C THR A 71 -3.15 -14.80 10.45
N ASP A 72 -4.28 -14.15 10.67
CA ASP A 72 -5.54 -14.81 11.02
C ASP A 72 -6.35 -15.20 9.79
N ASP A 73 -6.22 -14.42 8.70
CA ASP A 73 -6.85 -14.66 7.42
C ASP A 73 -5.80 -14.56 6.33
N ASP A 74 -5.33 -15.69 5.83
CA ASP A 74 -4.27 -15.74 4.83
C ASP A 74 -4.75 -15.41 3.41
N LEU A 75 -6.03 -15.12 3.25
CA LEU A 75 -6.62 -14.59 2.02
C LEU A 75 -6.64 -13.07 1.99
N GLU A 76 -6.25 -12.42 3.07
CA GLU A 76 -6.21 -10.96 3.20
C GLU A 76 -4.79 -10.44 3.11
N PHE A 77 -4.62 -9.37 2.32
CA PHE A 77 -3.33 -8.74 2.05
C PHE A 77 -3.43 -7.24 2.25
N TYR A 78 -2.31 -6.63 2.60
CA TYR A 78 -2.20 -5.20 2.87
C TYR A 78 -1.02 -4.63 2.10
N ILE A 79 -1.20 -3.46 1.49
CA ILE A 79 -0.10 -2.71 0.92
C ILE A 79 0.07 -1.44 1.77
N ALA A 80 1.27 -1.22 2.29
CA ALA A 80 1.64 0.01 2.98
C ALA A 80 2.56 0.81 2.07
N GLU A 81 2.13 2.01 1.72
CA GLU A 81 2.84 2.87 0.79
C GLU A 81 3.12 4.22 1.45
N HIS A 82 4.32 4.72 1.25
CA HIS A 82 4.69 6.06 1.66
C HIS A 82 5.25 6.80 0.45
N TRP A 83 4.67 7.95 0.15
CA TRP A 83 4.97 8.74 -1.04
C TRP A 83 5.38 10.15 -0.64
N ALA A 84 6.30 10.73 -1.40
CA ALA A 84 6.79 12.09 -1.14
C ALA A 84 5.69 13.14 -1.31
N SER A 85 4.65 12.84 -2.10
CA SER A 85 3.54 13.76 -2.36
C SER A 85 2.33 13.04 -2.93
N GLN A 86 1.20 13.70 -2.90
CA GLN A 86 -0.02 13.23 -3.57
C GLN A 86 0.21 13.08 -5.08
N ALA A 87 0.97 13.99 -5.68
CA ALA A 87 1.28 13.92 -7.10
C ALA A 87 2.09 12.66 -7.45
N ALA A 88 3.02 12.25 -6.59
CA ALA A 88 3.79 11.02 -6.77
C ALA A 88 2.89 9.78 -6.71
N LEU A 89 1.97 9.72 -5.75
CA LEU A 89 0.98 8.65 -5.67
C LEU A 89 0.10 8.62 -6.93
N ALA A 90 -0.39 9.75 -7.36
CA ALA A 90 -1.22 9.84 -8.56
C ALA A 90 -0.46 9.38 -9.81
N ALA A 91 0.82 9.74 -9.94
CA ALA A 91 1.66 9.29 -11.04
C ALA A 91 1.87 7.77 -11.01
N HIS A 92 2.11 7.19 -9.83
CA HIS A 92 2.21 5.74 -9.62
C HIS A 92 0.95 5.02 -10.14
N GLU A 93 -0.22 5.54 -9.86
CA GLU A 93 -1.49 4.94 -10.25
C GLU A 93 -1.75 5.00 -11.77
N ARG A 94 -0.92 5.71 -12.51
CA ARG A 94 -0.96 5.76 -13.98
C ARG A 94 0.14 4.93 -14.65
N THR A 95 1.01 4.30 -13.89
CA THR A 95 2.09 3.48 -14.46
C THR A 95 1.53 2.23 -15.13
N GLU A 96 2.28 1.69 -16.09
CA GLU A 96 1.92 0.44 -16.74
C GLU A 96 1.82 -0.71 -15.73
N ALA A 97 2.74 -0.78 -14.78
CA ALA A 97 2.73 -1.82 -13.76
C ALA A 97 1.46 -1.74 -12.90
N PHE A 98 1.08 -0.55 -12.45
CA PHE A 98 -0.15 -0.38 -11.66
C PHE A 98 -1.38 -0.77 -12.46
N VAL A 99 -1.49 -0.32 -13.70
CA VAL A 99 -2.64 -0.66 -14.56
C VAL A 99 -2.70 -2.17 -14.80
N ARG A 100 -1.57 -2.78 -15.10
CA ARG A 100 -1.51 -4.21 -15.43
C ARG A 100 -1.75 -5.11 -14.21
N PHE A 101 -1.06 -4.87 -13.13
CA PHE A 101 -1.09 -5.74 -11.95
C PHE A 101 -2.05 -5.23 -10.88
N GLY A 102 -2.07 -3.94 -10.61
CA GLY A 102 -2.97 -3.36 -9.64
C GLY A 102 -4.42 -3.45 -10.09
N GLN A 103 -4.74 -2.83 -11.20
CA GLN A 103 -6.11 -2.83 -11.73
C GLN A 103 -6.45 -4.15 -12.41
N GLY A 104 -5.54 -4.67 -13.23
CA GLY A 104 -5.80 -5.84 -14.08
C GLY A 104 -5.87 -7.16 -13.33
N VAL A 105 -5.26 -7.26 -12.15
CA VAL A 105 -5.27 -8.48 -11.34
C VAL A 105 -5.84 -8.23 -9.95
N LEU A 106 -5.20 -7.38 -9.15
CA LEU A 106 -5.59 -7.21 -7.74
C LEU A 106 -7.00 -6.66 -7.59
N MET A 107 -7.30 -5.52 -8.18
CA MET A 107 -8.63 -4.92 -8.06
C MET A 107 -9.69 -5.74 -8.79
N LYS A 108 -9.32 -6.36 -9.90
CA LYS A 108 -10.22 -7.19 -10.68
C LYS A 108 -10.73 -8.41 -9.91
N HIS A 109 -9.86 -9.08 -9.18
CA HIS A 109 -10.18 -10.35 -8.49
C HIS A 109 -10.52 -10.17 -7.01
N ALA A 110 -10.25 -9.02 -6.42
CA ALA A 110 -10.53 -8.81 -5.01
C ALA A 110 -12.02 -8.91 -4.69
N THR A 111 -12.35 -9.66 -3.65
CA THR A 111 -13.69 -9.69 -3.05
C THR A 111 -13.88 -8.53 -2.08
N LEU A 112 -12.78 -8.00 -1.56
CA LEU A 112 -12.72 -6.79 -0.76
C LEU A 112 -11.55 -5.96 -1.26
N HIS A 113 -11.78 -4.69 -1.56
CA HIS A 113 -10.73 -3.73 -1.85
C HIS A 113 -11.10 -2.41 -1.16
N GLU A 114 -10.24 -1.95 -0.26
CA GLU A 114 -10.39 -0.67 0.40
C GLU A 114 -9.03 0.03 0.41
N ALA A 115 -9.05 1.34 0.31
CA ALA A 115 -7.84 2.15 0.37
C ALA A 115 -8.11 3.40 1.19
N VAL A 116 -7.10 3.80 1.95
CA VAL A 116 -7.14 5.01 2.77
C VAL A 116 -5.86 5.78 2.54
N THR A 117 -6.02 7.09 2.38
CA THR A 117 -4.90 8.02 2.30
C THR A 117 -4.85 8.86 3.56
N ALA A 118 -3.67 9.01 4.13
CA ALA A 118 -3.48 9.74 5.38
C ALA A 118 -2.20 10.58 5.30
N ARG A 119 -2.09 11.54 6.18
CA ARG A 119 -0.89 12.36 6.34
C ARG A 119 -0.28 12.10 7.70
N PRO A 120 1.03 12.26 7.84
CA PRO A 120 1.65 12.24 9.15
C PRO A 120 1.01 13.28 10.07
N PHE A 121 0.76 12.88 11.30
CA PHE A 121 0.21 13.75 12.33
C PHE A 121 1.25 13.91 13.43
N ASP A 122 1.64 15.15 13.71
CA ASP A 122 2.61 15.42 14.75
C ASP A 122 1.96 15.20 16.11
N VAL A 123 2.49 14.27 16.86
CA VAL A 123 2.02 13.95 18.21
C VAL A 123 2.95 14.44 19.32
N GLY A 124 3.95 15.26 18.94
CA GLY A 124 4.91 15.84 19.87
C GLY A 124 6.23 15.13 19.97
#